data_f4abb815dd4932ed7420f2b650b89af0
#
_entry.id   f4abb815dd4932ed7420f2b650b89af0
#
_cell.length_a   1.000
_cell.length_b   1.000
_cell.length_c   1.000
_cell.angle_alpha   90.00
_cell.angle_beta   90.00
_cell.angle_gamma   90.00
#
_symmetry.space_group_name_H-M   'P 1'
#
loop_
_entity.id
_entity.type
_entity.pdbx_description
1 polymer ?
#
loop_
_entity_poly.entity_id
_entity_poly.type
_entity_poly.pdbx_seq_one_letter_code
_entity_poly.pdbx_strand_id
1 'polypeptide(L)'
;MIHKTVTYLALVTGLLCSSAAHTALAVPALPAANTTSPAVQAIHTLQGVEMAAYRAATSFYLYNVLNRDPQQYRKMQTMLSEGDSYIAKADNPALQLKWDALKHTCTTAKFTAEGGVADTDSIIAVDAALIDLTAALHISMKVQRATGTVAVNKMADMLYDEYVTMQTMTAAYLKLSADYFGGAIVASRNGNIDIAKLAIKFGDQLGKLNSFYGKHPKIGPLLKDITIRWGFVKNSLINFNENNVPFVVGRYSEQITDKLLQAHVILL
;
A
#
# COMPACT_ATOMS: atom_id res chain seq x y z
N MET A 1 45.33 -5.21 66.90
CA MET A 1 44.20 -4.44 66.32
C MET A 1 44.61 -4.03 64.90
N ILE A 2 44.08 -4.69 63.94
CA ILE A 2 44.46 -4.48 62.51
C ILE A 2 43.21 -3.98 61.80
N HIS A 3 43.20 -2.69 61.38
CA HIS A 3 42.14 -2.11 60.59
C HIS A 3 42.34 -2.54 59.11
N LYS A 4 41.34 -3.24 58.60
CA LYS A 4 41.28 -3.54 57.15
C LYS A 4 40.38 -2.46 56.51
N THR A 5 41.03 -1.65 55.70
CA THR A 5 40.32 -0.68 54.78
C THR A 5 39.85 -1.44 53.56
N VAL A 6 38.54 -1.45 53.33
CA VAL A 6 37.90 -2.00 52.13
C VAL A 6 37.69 -0.88 51.15
N THR A 7 38.42 -0.92 50.02
CA THR A 7 38.24 0.03 48.89
C THR A 7 37.12 -0.49 47.99
N TYR A 8 36.03 0.25 47.87
CA TYR A 8 34.96 -0.04 46.89
C TYR A 8 35.36 0.55 45.53
N LEU A 9 35.56 -0.34 44.57
CA LEU A 9 35.74 0.00 43.18
C LEU A 9 34.33 0.12 42.55
N ALA A 10 33.89 1.33 42.27
CA ALA A 10 32.62 1.59 41.55
C ALA A 10 32.81 1.34 40.06
N LEU A 11 32.27 0.23 39.57
CA LEU A 11 32.18 -0.09 38.14
C LEU A 11 31.02 0.67 37.53
N VAL A 12 31.30 1.78 36.80
CA VAL A 12 30.32 2.50 36.02
C VAL A 12 30.09 1.75 34.71
N THR A 13 29.07 0.92 34.65
CA THR A 13 28.58 0.33 33.41
C THR A 13 27.79 1.37 32.66
N GLY A 14 28.41 2.00 31.66
CA GLY A 14 27.73 2.87 30.70
C GLY A 14 26.78 2.06 29.83
N LEU A 15 25.46 2.21 30.05
CA LEU A 15 24.43 1.74 29.14
C LEU A 15 24.49 2.60 27.86
N LEU A 16 25.09 2.06 26.81
CA LEU A 16 24.96 2.59 25.46
C LEU A 16 23.53 2.30 24.99
N CYS A 17 22.64 3.26 25.18
CA CYS A 17 21.34 3.28 24.47
C CYS A 17 21.60 3.42 22.98
N SER A 18 21.70 2.31 22.27
CA SER A 18 21.62 2.28 20.81
C SER A 18 20.20 2.69 20.42
N SER A 19 20.00 3.98 20.17
CA SER A 19 18.82 4.47 19.48
C SER A 19 18.86 3.89 18.06
N ALA A 20 18.19 2.77 17.84
CA ALA A 20 17.89 2.28 16.50
C ALA A 20 17.01 3.35 15.83
N ALA A 21 17.62 4.23 15.06
CA ALA A 21 16.92 5.10 14.16
C ALA A 21 16.14 4.21 13.20
N HIS A 22 14.83 4.08 13.46
CA HIS A 22 13.92 3.53 12.48
C HIS A 22 13.89 4.52 11.32
N THR A 23 14.73 4.27 10.31
CA THR A 23 14.58 4.93 9.02
C THR A 23 13.20 4.57 8.52
N ALA A 24 12.25 5.49 8.67
CA ALA A 24 11.03 5.48 7.88
C ALA A 24 11.49 5.34 6.42
N LEU A 25 11.18 4.22 5.79
CA LEU A 25 11.42 4.02 4.37
C LEU A 25 10.62 5.12 3.66
N ALA A 26 11.31 6.18 3.28
CA ALA A 26 10.74 7.19 2.42
C ALA A 26 10.21 6.47 1.18
N VAL A 27 8.93 6.66 0.87
CA VAL A 27 8.37 6.24 -0.41
C VAL A 27 9.30 6.81 -1.47
N PRO A 28 9.79 5.99 -2.44
CA PRO A 28 10.63 6.53 -3.48
C PRO A 28 9.88 7.67 -4.17
N ALA A 29 10.36 8.90 -3.99
CA ALA A 29 9.82 10.05 -4.70
C ALA A 29 9.93 9.73 -6.19
N LEU A 30 8.83 9.87 -6.91
CA LEU A 30 8.85 9.79 -8.37
C LEU A 30 9.92 10.78 -8.86
N PRO A 31 10.84 10.38 -9.76
CA PRO A 31 11.96 11.23 -10.15
C PRO A 31 11.46 12.56 -10.69
N ALA A 32 12.10 13.64 -10.28
CA ALA A 32 11.84 14.97 -10.81
C ALA A 32 12.16 14.95 -12.32
N ALA A 33 11.12 15.10 -13.13
CA ALA A 33 11.19 14.94 -14.57
C ALA A 33 11.84 16.15 -15.23
N ASN A 34 13.03 15.99 -15.74
CA ASN A 34 13.70 17.06 -16.54
C ASN A 34 13.32 17.06 -18.04
N THR A 35 12.38 16.21 -18.50
CA THR A 35 11.91 16.21 -19.91
C THR A 35 10.54 15.56 -20.12
N THR A 36 9.79 15.32 -19.08
CA THR A 36 8.51 14.59 -19.17
C THR A 36 7.41 15.49 -19.74
N SER A 37 6.64 15.02 -20.72
CA SER A 37 5.53 15.80 -21.24
C SER A 37 4.50 16.12 -20.14
N PRO A 38 3.76 17.25 -20.21
CA PRO A 38 2.75 17.60 -19.20
C PRO A 38 1.72 16.48 -18.95
N ALA A 39 1.37 15.73 -20.00
CA ALA A 39 0.42 14.61 -19.87
C ALA A 39 1.02 13.43 -19.06
N VAL A 40 2.30 13.12 -19.25
CA VAL A 40 2.98 12.08 -18.45
C VAL A 40 3.07 12.52 -16.99
N GLN A 41 3.37 13.78 -16.73
CA GLN A 41 3.44 14.31 -15.37
C GLN A 41 2.04 14.29 -14.69
N ALA A 42 0.99 14.60 -15.43
CA ALA A 42 -0.38 14.50 -14.93
C ALA A 42 -0.72 13.04 -14.57
N ILE A 43 -0.37 12.06 -15.42
CA ILE A 43 -0.56 10.63 -15.13
C ILE A 43 0.20 10.24 -13.85
N HIS A 44 1.46 10.62 -13.69
CA HIS A 44 2.23 10.32 -12.48
C HIS A 44 1.61 10.93 -11.22
N THR A 45 1.06 12.13 -11.34
CA THR A 45 0.34 12.78 -10.23
C THR A 45 -0.88 11.95 -9.83
N LEU A 46 -1.70 11.52 -10.80
CA LEU A 46 -2.88 10.67 -10.55
C LEU A 46 -2.49 9.30 -9.97
N GLN A 47 -1.42 8.70 -10.45
CA GLN A 47 -0.84 7.47 -9.89
C GLN A 47 -0.39 7.66 -8.44
N GLY A 48 0.17 8.83 -8.11
CA GLY A 48 0.52 9.19 -6.73
C GLY A 48 -0.70 9.26 -5.81
N VAL A 49 -1.82 9.85 -6.28
CA VAL A 49 -3.09 9.86 -5.55
C VAL A 49 -3.59 8.43 -5.32
N GLU A 50 -3.59 7.59 -6.36
CA GLU A 50 -4.05 6.21 -6.27
C GLU A 50 -3.21 5.39 -5.28
N MET A 51 -1.89 5.54 -5.32
CA MET A 51 -0.97 4.90 -4.36
C MET A 51 -1.28 5.31 -2.93
N ALA A 52 -1.44 6.61 -2.67
CA ALA A 52 -1.76 7.13 -1.34
C ALA A 52 -3.11 6.61 -0.84
N ALA A 53 -4.13 6.54 -1.73
CA ALA A 53 -5.45 6.04 -1.42
C ALA A 53 -5.43 4.56 -0.98
N TYR A 54 -4.81 3.69 -1.76
CA TYR A 54 -4.70 2.27 -1.39
C TYR A 54 -3.91 2.08 -0.09
N ARG A 55 -2.82 2.82 0.10
CA ARG A 55 -1.99 2.70 1.31
C ARG A 55 -2.69 3.24 2.55
N ALA A 56 -3.47 4.31 2.42
CA ALA A 56 -4.29 4.83 3.51
C ALA A 56 -5.35 3.80 3.91
N ALA A 57 -6.10 3.26 2.95
CA ALA A 57 -7.13 2.26 3.21
C ALA A 57 -6.57 0.95 3.78
N THR A 58 -5.46 0.42 3.23
CA THR A 58 -4.83 -0.80 3.77
C THR A 58 -4.27 -0.58 5.18
N SER A 59 -3.72 0.60 5.49
CA SER A 59 -3.29 0.95 6.84
C SER A 59 -4.47 1.08 7.80
N PHE A 60 -5.61 1.62 7.35
CA PHE A 60 -6.86 1.65 8.10
C PHE A 60 -7.33 0.23 8.45
N TYR A 61 -7.38 -0.69 7.48
CA TYR A 61 -7.77 -2.07 7.74
C TYR A 61 -6.80 -2.78 8.69
N LEU A 62 -5.48 -2.61 8.50
CA LEU A 62 -4.47 -3.17 9.41
C LEU A 62 -4.55 -2.57 10.81
N TYR A 63 -4.82 -1.28 10.95
CA TYR A 63 -5.07 -0.65 12.24
C TYR A 63 -6.20 -1.34 13.00
N ASN A 64 -7.27 -1.70 12.30
CA ASN A 64 -8.39 -2.44 12.89
C ASN A 64 -8.02 -3.87 13.27
N VAL A 65 -7.41 -4.62 12.33
CA VAL A 65 -7.03 -6.04 12.53
C VAL A 65 -6.01 -6.21 13.66
N LEU A 66 -5.13 -5.22 13.85
CA LEU A 66 -4.05 -5.25 14.84
C LEU A 66 -4.40 -4.50 16.13
N ASN A 67 -5.66 -4.53 16.54
CA ASN A 67 -6.14 -3.93 17.78
C ASN A 67 -5.71 -2.47 17.97
N ARG A 68 -5.92 -1.66 16.95
CA ARG A 68 -5.55 -0.23 16.91
C ARG A 68 -4.04 0.01 17.07
N ASP A 69 -3.22 -0.75 16.34
CA ASP A 69 -1.77 -0.52 16.34
C ASP A 69 -1.45 0.93 15.96
N PRO A 70 -0.82 1.72 16.87
CA PRO A 70 -0.52 3.13 16.61
C PRO A 70 0.42 3.33 15.41
N GLN A 71 1.20 2.33 15.02
CA GLN A 71 2.07 2.43 13.85
C GLN A 71 1.24 2.47 12.57
N GLN A 72 0.19 1.65 12.48
CA GLN A 72 -0.70 1.66 11.32
C GLN A 72 -1.50 2.95 11.23
N TYR A 73 -1.93 3.51 12.37
CA TYR A 73 -2.59 4.81 12.40
C TYR A 73 -1.67 5.93 11.88
N ARG A 74 -0.43 6.01 12.38
CA ARG A 74 0.55 7.00 11.90
C ARG A 74 0.82 6.84 10.41
N LYS A 75 0.95 5.60 9.93
CA LYS A 75 1.14 5.31 8.51
C LYS A 75 -0.04 5.78 7.68
N MET A 76 -1.26 5.51 8.10
CA MET A 76 -2.48 6.02 7.47
C MET A 76 -2.45 7.55 7.34
N GLN A 77 -2.13 8.26 8.44
CA GLN A 77 -2.04 9.72 8.45
C GLN A 77 -0.96 10.25 7.49
N THR A 78 0.19 9.59 7.43
CA THR A 78 1.26 9.93 6.47
C THR A 78 0.78 9.79 5.04
N MET A 79 0.13 8.68 4.70
CA MET A 79 -0.40 8.44 3.35
C MET A 79 -1.49 9.43 2.98
N LEU A 80 -2.36 9.80 3.91
CA LEU A 80 -3.37 10.83 3.69
C LEU A 80 -2.73 12.21 3.42
N SER A 81 -1.67 12.57 4.16
CA SER A 81 -0.92 13.83 3.93
C SER A 81 -0.17 13.83 2.60
N GLU A 82 0.43 12.71 2.20
CA GLU A 82 1.06 12.58 0.88
C GLU A 82 0.02 12.70 -0.24
N GLY A 83 -1.14 12.08 -0.09
CA GLY A 83 -2.24 12.18 -1.03
C GLY A 83 -2.78 13.61 -1.16
N ASP A 84 -2.87 14.38 -0.07
CA ASP A 84 -3.20 15.82 -0.11
C ASP A 84 -2.24 16.58 -1.04
N SER A 85 -0.96 16.22 -1.01
CA SER A 85 0.06 16.84 -1.86
C SER A 85 -0.07 16.48 -3.34
N TYR A 86 -0.48 15.24 -3.65
CA TYR A 86 -0.71 14.80 -5.02
C TYR A 86 -2.03 15.34 -5.58
N ILE A 87 -3.11 15.32 -4.80
CA ILE A 87 -4.42 15.77 -5.27
C ILE A 87 -4.44 17.27 -5.54
N ALA A 88 -3.72 18.06 -4.73
CA ALA A 88 -3.54 19.49 -4.96
C ALA A 88 -2.83 19.78 -6.29
N LYS A 89 -1.85 18.92 -6.70
CA LYS A 89 -1.17 19.05 -7.99
C LYS A 89 -2.02 18.57 -9.16
N ALA A 90 -3.00 17.70 -8.93
CA ALA A 90 -3.90 17.21 -9.98
C ALA A 90 -4.86 18.29 -10.47
N ASP A 91 -5.10 19.33 -9.68
CA ASP A 91 -5.96 20.50 -9.98
C ASP A 91 -7.32 20.08 -10.56
N ASN A 92 -7.96 19.09 -9.93
CA ASN A 92 -9.22 18.51 -10.36
C ASN A 92 -10.23 18.51 -9.20
N PRO A 93 -11.19 19.43 -9.16
CA PRO A 93 -12.16 19.54 -8.05
C PRO A 93 -13.00 18.28 -7.84
N ALA A 94 -13.33 17.54 -8.91
CA ALA A 94 -14.11 16.31 -8.79
C ALA A 94 -13.30 15.19 -8.12
N LEU A 95 -12.00 15.09 -8.40
CA LEU A 95 -11.11 14.15 -7.71
C LEU A 95 -10.84 14.61 -6.28
N GLN A 96 -10.72 15.92 -6.04
CA GLN A 96 -10.58 16.47 -4.68
C GLN A 96 -11.74 16.04 -3.78
N LEU A 97 -12.99 16.18 -4.23
CA LEU A 97 -14.17 15.77 -3.47
C LEU A 97 -14.14 14.27 -3.10
N LYS A 98 -13.69 13.42 -4.02
CA LYS A 98 -13.58 11.97 -3.77
C LYS A 98 -12.43 11.62 -2.82
N TRP A 99 -11.31 12.33 -2.94
CA TRP A 99 -10.21 12.22 -2.00
C TRP A 99 -10.62 12.63 -0.59
N ASP A 100 -11.32 13.76 -0.45
CA ASP A 100 -11.82 14.26 0.83
C ASP A 100 -12.82 13.28 1.46
N ALA A 101 -13.65 12.62 0.65
CA ALA A 101 -14.55 11.57 1.12
C ALA A 101 -13.78 10.38 1.68
N LEU A 102 -12.75 9.88 0.99
CA LEU A 102 -11.89 8.80 1.51
C LEU A 102 -11.18 9.21 2.80
N LYS A 103 -10.60 10.41 2.83
CA LYS A 103 -9.93 10.95 4.01
C LYS A 103 -10.89 11.07 5.20
N HIS A 104 -12.09 11.58 4.96
CA HIS A 104 -13.13 11.70 5.98
C HIS A 104 -13.50 10.33 6.54
N THR A 105 -13.81 9.34 5.70
CA THR A 105 -14.19 8.00 6.16
C THR A 105 -13.08 7.31 6.96
N CYS A 106 -11.81 7.45 6.55
CA CYS A 106 -10.69 6.90 7.30
C CYS A 106 -10.50 7.54 8.69
N THR A 107 -10.81 8.85 8.82
CA THR A 107 -10.52 9.61 10.05
C THR A 107 -11.70 9.70 11.02
N THR A 108 -12.93 9.47 10.56
CA THR A 108 -14.16 9.56 11.37
C THR A 108 -14.81 8.21 11.63
N ALA A 109 -14.13 7.11 11.31
CA ALA A 109 -14.62 5.76 11.54
C ALA A 109 -15.03 5.55 13.01
N LYS A 110 -16.19 4.94 13.20
CA LYS A 110 -16.68 4.57 14.53
C LYS A 110 -16.06 3.24 14.95
N PHE A 111 -15.74 3.12 16.22
CA PHE A 111 -15.16 1.91 16.79
C PHE A 111 -16.11 1.32 17.84
N THR A 112 -16.23 -0.01 17.85
CA THR A 112 -17.04 -0.72 18.83
C THR A 112 -16.44 -0.58 20.23
N ALA A 113 -17.30 -0.46 21.25
CA ALA A 113 -16.85 -0.30 22.64
C ALA A 113 -16.10 -1.54 23.17
N GLU A 114 -16.51 -2.73 22.73
CA GLU A 114 -16.05 -4.01 23.29
C GLU A 114 -14.77 -4.56 22.66
N GLY A 115 -14.44 -4.22 21.43
CA GLY A 115 -13.28 -4.81 20.72
C GLY A 115 -12.32 -3.81 20.14
N GLY A 116 -12.67 -2.53 20.15
CA GLY A 116 -11.81 -1.51 19.57
C GLY A 116 -11.64 -1.59 18.05
N VAL A 117 -12.43 -2.43 17.36
CA VAL A 117 -12.46 -2.53 15.90
C VAL A 117 -13.47 -1.55 15.32
N ALA A 118 -13.26 -1.08 14.10
CA ALA A 118 -14.24 -0.25 13.39
C ALA A 118 -15.53 -1.05 13.20
N ASP A 119 -16.67 -0.36 13.26
CA ASP A 119 -17.93 -0.99 12.92
C ASP A 119 -17.95 -1.35 11.41
N THR A 120 -18.78 -2.32 11.06
CA THR A 120 -18.90 -2.81 9.69
C THR A 120 -19.28 -1.70 8.71
N ASP A 121 -20.12 -0.73 9.10
CA ASP A 121 -20.52 0.39 8.25
C ASP A 121 -19.33 1.33 7.97
N SER A 122 -18.45 1.56 8.93
CA SER A 122 -17.20 2.32 8.74
C SER A 122 -16.25 1.62 7.76
N ILE A 123 -16.09 0.30 7.86
CA ILE A 123 -15.28 -0.50 6.93
C ILE A 123 -15.86 -0.40 5.51
N ILE A 124 -17.18 -0.53 5.36
CA ILE A 124 -17.89 -0.40 4.08
C ILE A 124 -17.73 1.02 3.51
N ALA A 125 -17.81 2.05 4.33
CA ALA A 125 -17.67 3.43 3.88
C ALA A 125 -16.26 3.73 3.35
N VAL A 126 -15.21 3.25 4.00
CA VAL A 126 -13.83 3.38 3.51
C VAL A 126 -13.65 2.65 2.18
N ASP A 127 -14.16 1.43 2.06
CA ASP A 127 -14.08 0.65 0.82
C ASP A 127 -14.84 1.31 -0.33
N ALA A 128 -16.05 1.80 -0.10
CA ALA A 128 -16.84 2.50 -1.10
C ALA A 128 -16.14 3.78 -1.59
N ALA A 129 -15.57 4.56 -0.67
CA ALA A 129 -14.83 5.78 -1.01
C ALA A 129 -13.55 5.47 -1.80
N LEU A 130 -12.84 4.39 -1.46
CA LEU A 130 -11.66 3.92 -2.20
C LEU A 130 -12.03 3.51 -3.63
N ILE A 131 -13.08 2.70 -3.80
CA ILE A 131 -13.57 2.24 -5.11
C ILE A 131 -13.98 3.44 -5.98
N ASP A 132 -14.73 4.38 -5.41
CA ASP A 132 -15.23 5.55 -6.13
C ASP A 132 -14.08 6.48 -6.57
N LEU A 133 -13.10 6.71 -5.72
CA LEU A 133 -11.92 7.49 -6.05
C LEU A 133 -11.06 6.81 -7.14
N THR A 134 -10.74 5.53 -6.97
CA THR A 134 -9.88 4.82 -7.93
C THR A 134 -10.53 4.68 -9.31
N ALA A 135 -11.85 4.47 -9.38
CA ALA A 135 -12.59 4.49 -10.64
C ALA A 135 -12.48 5.86 -11.35
N ALA A 136 -12.62 6.96 -10.61
CA ALA A 136 -12.48 8.30 -11.17
C ALA A 136 -11.03 8.62 -11.62
N LEU A 137 -10.04 8.15 -10.86
CA LEU A 137 -8.63 8.27 -11.23
C LEU A 137 -8.32 7.51 -12.53
N HIS A 138 -8.82 6.29 -12.70
CA HIS A 138 -8.63 5.52 -13.93
C HIS A 138 -9.27 6.20 -15.15
N ILE A 139 -10.46 6.79 -15.00
CA ILE A 139 -11.09 7.59 -16.05
C ILE A 139 -10.21 8.79 -16.41
N SER A 140 -9.72 9.53 -15.41
CA SER A 140 -8.87 10.70 -15.61
C SER A 140 -7.54 10.33 -16.28
N MET A 141 -6.87 9.24 -15.85
CA MET A 141 -5.65 8.75 -16.50
C MET A 141 -5.89 8.32 -17.94
N LYS A 142 -7.04 7.68 -18.25
CA LYS A 142 -7.41 7.31 -19.61
C LYS A 142 -7.58 8.54 -20.50
N VAL A 143 -8.21 9.60 -20.00
CA VAL A 143 -8.35 10.88 -20.72
C VAL A 143 -6.96 11.49 -21.00
N GLN A 144 -6.09 11.56 -19.98
CA GLN A 144 -4.72 12.09 -20.16
C GLN A 144 -3.90 11.31 -21.21
N ARG A 145 -4.07 9.98 -21.25
CA ARG A 145 -3.42 9.14 -22.28
C ARG A 145 -3.98 9.39 -23.68
N ALA A 146 -5.26 9.66 -23.81
CA ALA A 146 -5.91 9.91 -25.09
C ALA A 146 -5.61 11.31 -25.68
N THR A 147 -5.38 12.30 -24.83
CA THR A 147 -5.15 13.70 -25.23
C THR A 147 -3.66 14.02 -25.43
N GLY A 148 -2.75 13.23 -24.86
CA GLY A 148 -1.32 13.45 -24.93
C GLY A 148 -0.63 12.54 -25.93
N THR A 149 0.47 13.01 -26.55
CA THR A 149 1.45 12.18 -27.27
C THR A 149 2.32 11.42 -26.27
N VAL A 150 1.68 10.62 -25.39
CA VAL A 150 2.42 9.79 -24.46
C VAL A 150 2.91 8.56 -25.20
N ALA A 151 4.23 8.44 -25.37
CA ALA A 151 4.81 7.21 -25.88
C ALA A 151 4.43 6.07 -24.93
N VAL A 152 3.65 5.11 -25.45
CA VAL A 152 3.17 3.96 -24.66
C VAL A 152 4.35 3.05 -24.39
N ASN A 153 4.89 3.09 -23.20
CA ASN A 153 5.80 2.05 -22.74
C ASN A 153 4.96 0.90 -22.13
N LYS A 154 4.58 -0.04 -23.00
CA LYS A 154 3.75 -1.19 -22.63
C LYS A 154 4.26 -1.93 -21.37
N MET A 155 5.56 -1.88 -21.15
CA MET A 155 6.16 -2.58 -20.02
C MET A 155 6.04 -1.80 -18.73
N ALA A 156 6.25 -0.48 -18.77
CA ALA A 156 5.96 0.38 -17.62
C ALA A 156 4.48 0.27 -17.24
N ASP A 157 3.57 0.24 -18.21
CA ASP A 157 2.14 0.02 -17.98
C ASP A 157 1.88 -1.35 -17.34
N MET A 158 2.51 -2.44 -17.81
CA MET A 158 2.35 -3.77 -17.20
C MET A 158 2.81 -3.80 -15.73
N LEU A 159 3.93 -3.15 -15.41
CA LEU A 159 4.41 -3.07 -14.01
C LEU A 159 3.44 -2.28 -13.12
N TYR A 160 2.86 -1.20 -13.67
CA TYR A 160 1.87 -0.43 -12.95
C TYR A 160 0.55 -1.19 -12.78
N ASP A 161 0.08 -1.92 -13.79
CA ASP A 161 -1.10 -2.78 -13.70
C ASP A 161 -0.92 -3.88 -12.64
N GLU A 162 0.30 -4.46 -12.54
CA GLU A 162 0.63 -5.41 -11.47
C GLU A 162 0.63 -4.74 -10.10
N TYR A 163 1.14 -3.52 -10.00
CA TYR A 163 1.08 -2.73 -8.79
C TYR A 163 -0.38 -2.54 -8.34
N VAL A 164 -1.27 -2.08 -9.23
CA VAL A 164 -2.70 -1.88 -8.94
C VAL A 164 -3.38 -3.21 -8.59
N THR A 165 -3.07 -4.29 -9.31
CA THR A 165 -3.61 -5.63 -9.02
C THR A 165 -3.25 -6.07 -7.59
N MET A 166 -1.99 -5.90 -7.19
CA MET A 166 -1.54 -6.25 -5.83
C MET A 166 -2.22 -5.41 -4.77
N GLN A 167 -2.34 -4.09 -4.98
CA GLN A 167 -3.02 -3.19 -4.05
C GLN A 167 -4.51 -3.53 -3.90
N THR A 168 -5.20 -3.74 -5.02
CA THR A 168 -6.63 -4.12 -5.02
C THR A 168 -6.87 -5.41 -4.24
N MET A 169 -6.07 -6.43 -4.51
CA MET A 169 -6.15 -7.73 -3.87
C MET A 169 -5.85 -7.63 -2.37
N THR A 170 -4.83 -6.85 -2.00
CA THR A 170 -4.45 -6.62 -0.60
C THR A 170 -5.54 -5.87 0.16
N ALA A 171 -6.08 -4.79 -0.42
CA ALA A 171 -7.17 -4.03 0.18
C ALA A 171 -8.41 -4.91 0.41
N ALA A 172 -8.79 -5.72 -0.58
CA ALA A 172 -9.89 -6.66 -0.46
C ALA A 172 -9.65 -7.70 0.65
N TYR A 173 -8.46 -8.29 0.70
CA TYR A 173 -8.08 -9.25 1.74
C TYR A 173 -8.14 -8.63 3.14
N LEU A 174 -7.52 -7.47 3.32
CA LEU A 174 -7.46 -6.81 4.63
C LEU A 174 -8.82 -6.27 5.07
N LYS A 175 -9.65 -5.79 4.13
CA LYS A 175 -11.03 -5.41 4.39
C LYS A 175 -11.84 -6.57 4.97
N LEU A 176 -11.79 -7.74 4.32
CA LEU A 176 -12.48 -8.93 4.80
C LEU A 176 -11.94 -9.42 6.16
N SER A 177 -10.62 -9.28 6.38
CA SER A 177 -9.99 -9.62 7.66
C SER A 177 -10.37 -8.65 8.79
N ALA A 178 -10.70 -7.40 8.46
CA ALA A 178 -11.05 -6.37 9.43
C ALA A 178 -12.53 -6.44 9.88
N ASP A 179 -13.39 -7.15 9.16
CA ASP A 179 -14.80 -7.30 9.54
C ASP A 179 -14.95 -8.34 10.65
N TYR A 180 -15.50 -7.88 11.79
CA TYR A 180 -15.73 -8.72 12.98
C TYR A 180 -16.62 -9.94 12.69
N PHE A 181 -17.54 -9.84 11.74
CA PHE A 181 -18.45 -10.91 11.33
C PHE A 181 -17.92 -11.80 10.21
N GLY A 182 -16.60 -11.84 9.98
CA GLY A 182 -15.97 -12.73 9.02
C GLY A 182 -16.12 -12.30 7.55
N GLY A 183 -16.37 -11.04 7.31
CA GLY A 183 -16.35 -10.47 5.95
C GLY A 183 -17.63 -10.67 5.13
N ALA A 184 -18.62 -11.45 5.61
CA ALA A 184 -19.80 -11.79 4.82
C ALA A 184 -20.66 -10.56 4.46
N ILE A 185 -20.86 -9.64 5.41
CA ILE A 185 -21.65 -8.42 5.20
C ILE A 185 -20.91 -7.43 4.31
N VAL A 186 -19.64 -7.23 4.56
CA VAL A 186 -18.77 -6.33 3.78
C VAL A 186 -18.66 -6.81 2.33
N ALA A 187 -18.48 -8.12 2.11
CA ALA A 187 -18.44 -8.69 0.77
C ALA A 187 -19.74 -8.50 -0.01
N SER A 188 -20.89 -8.56 0.65
CA SER A 188 -22.21 -8.47 -0.02
C SER A 188 -22.58 -7.06 -0.47
N ARG A 189 -22.10 -6.01 0.19
CA ARG A 189 -22.52 -4.61 -0.08
C ARG A 189 -21.72 -3.92 -1.19
N ASN A 190 -20.41 -4.12 -1.28
CA ASN A 190 -19.54 -3.41 -2.22
C ASN A 190 -19.05 -4.27 -3.39
N GLY A 191 -19.71 -5.40 -3.65
CA GLY A 191 -19.27 -6.40 -4.61
C GLY A 191 -18.13 -7.27 -4.06
N ASN A 192 -18.04 -8.49 -4.58
CA ASN A 192 -17.02 -9.46 -4.17
C ASN A 192 -15.87 -9.43 -5.17
N ILE A 193 -14.72 -8.92 -4.75
CA ILE A 193 -13.48 -9.08 -5.51
C ILE A 193 -13.01 -10.52 -5.33
N ASP A 194 -12.90 -11.24 -6.43
CA ASP A 194 -12.34 -12.59 -6.43
C ASP A 194 -10.82 -12.53 -6.22
N ILE A 195 -10.43 -12.55 -4.94
CA ILE A 195 -9.02 -12.45 -4.51
C ILE A 195 -8.20 -13.59 -5.10
N ALA A 196 -8.75 -14.82 -5.13
CA ALA A 196 -8.05 -15.99 -5.65
C ALA A 196 -7.77 -15.85 -7.15
N LYS A 197 -8.75 -15.38 -7.92
CA LYS A 197 -8.58 -15.10 -9.36
C LYS A 197 -7.55 -14.02 -9.62
N LEU A 198 -7.56 -12.93 -8.84
CA LEU A 198 -6.54 -11.88 -8.95
C LEU A 198 -5.16 -12.40 -8.57
N ALA A 199 -5.04 -13.25 -7.55
CA ALA A 199 -3.78 -13.85 -7.13
C ALA A 199 -3.19 -14.76 -8.22
N ILE A 200 -4.02 -15.57 -8.88
CA ILE A 200 -3.59 -16.39 -10.01
C ILE A 200 -3.11 -15.51 -11.16
N LYS A 201 -3.91 -14.50 -11.53
CA LYS A 201 -3.56 -13.54 -12.60
C LYS A 201 -2.23 -12.83 -12.32
N PHE A 202 -2.03 -12.34 -11.09
CA PHE A 202 -0.78 -11.70 -10.66
C PHE A 202 0.41 -12.64 -10.82
N GLY A 203 0.30 -13.89 -10.37
CA GLY A 203 1.35 -14.90 -10.50
C GLY A 203 1.74 -15.17 -11.96
N ASP A 204 0.75 -15.29 -12.84
CA ASP A 204 0.96 -15.52 -14.28
C ASP A 204 1.65 -14.33 -14.96
N GLN A 205 1.24 -13.11 -14.62
CA GLN A 205 1.84 -11.89 -15.17
C GLN A 205 3.25 -11.66 -14.62
N LEU A 206 3.49 -11.92 -13.34
CA LEU A 206 4.83 -11.89 -12.75
C LEU A 206 5.76 -12.90 -13.45
N GLY A 207 5.27 -14.09 -13.81
CA GLY A 207 5.98 -15.08 -14.62
C GLY A 207 6.40 -14.53 -15.99
N LYS A 208 5.49 -13.82 -16.69
CA LYS A 208 5.78 -13.16 -17.96
C LYS A 208 6.81 -12.04 -17.81
N LEU A 209 6.67 -11.19 -16.79
CA LEU A 209 7.65 -10.13 -16.50
C LEU A 209 9.05 -10.71 -16.25
N ASN A 210 9.16 -11.80 -15.49
CA ASN A 210 10.43 -12.50 -15.27
C ASN A 210 11.00 -13.07 -16.56
N SER A 211 10.17 -13.61 -17.46
CA SER A 211 10.63 -14.15 -18.75
C SER A 211 11.21 -13.06 -19.65
N PHE A 212 10.64 -11.85 -19.66
CA PHE A 212 11.10 -10.76 -20.50
C PHE A 212 12.25 -9.96 -19.88
N TYR A 213 12.21 -9.73 -18.55
CA TYR A 213 13.11 -8.79 -17.86
C TYR A 213 13.95 -9.40 -16.75
N GLY A 214 13.85 -10.70 -16.50
CA GLY A 214 14.64 -11.38 -15.48
C GLY A 214 16.16 -11.21 -15.64
N LYS A 215 16.63 -10.96 -16.89
CA LYS A 215 18.04 -10.67 -17.21
C LYS A 215 18.38 -9.18 -17.29
N HIS A 216 17.38 -8.29 -17.14
CA HIS A 216 17.64 -6.85 -17.19
C HIS A 216 18.43 -6.42 -15.94
N PRO A 217 19.55 -5.68 -16.08
CA PRO A 217 20.51 -5.47 -14.98
C PRO A 217 19.90 -4.75 -13.76
N LYS A 218 18.95 -3.85 -13.97
CA LYS A 218 18.28 -3.10 -12.89
C LYS A 218 16.94 -3.70 -12.47
N ILE A 219 16.16 -4.24 -13.40
CA ILE A 219 14.80 -4.75 -13.16
C ILE A 219 14.81 -6.21 -12.70
N GLY A 220 15.68 -7.04 -13.25
CA GLY A 220 15.77 -8.47 -12.92
C GLY A 220 15.93 -8.75 -11.43
N PRO A 221 16.82 -8.07 -10.70
CA PRO A 221 16.92 -8.22 -9.24
C PRO A 221 15.64 -7.86 -8.49
N LEU A 222 14.91 -6.82 -8.94
CA LEU A 222 13.62 -6.42 -8.35
C LEU A 222 12.57 -7.50 -8.57
N LEU A 223 12.44 -8.01 -9.79
CA LEU A 223 11.49 -9.08 -10.12
C LEU A 223 11.78 -10.37 -9.35
N LYS A 224 13.05 -10.72 -9.18
CA LYS A 224 13.46 -11.87 -8.36
C LYS A 224 13.01 -11.70 -6.90
N ASP A 225 13.23 -10.52 -6.32
CA ASP A 225 12.82 -10.23 -4.94
C ASP A 225 11.29 -10.22 -4.80
N ILE A 226 10.54 -9.66 -5.77
CA ILE A 226 9.09 -9.74 -5.85
C ILE A 226 8.64 -11.21 -5.86
N THR A 227 9.24 -12.04 -6.69
CA THR A 227 8.89 -13.47 -6.81
C THR A 227 9.07 -14.22 -5.49
N ILE A 228 10.17 -13.94 -4.76
CA ILE A 228 10.41 -14.54 -3.44
C ILE A 228 9.31 -14.11 -2.46
N ARG A 229 8.99 -12.82 -2.39
CA ARG A 229 7.97 -12.28 -1.48
C ARG A 229 6.58 -12.77 -1.84
N TRP A 230 6.28 -12.86 -3.13
CA TRP A 230 5.04 -13.45 -3.63
C TRP A 230 4.84 -14.88 -3.13
N GLY A 231 5.91 -15.68 -3.11
CA GLY A 231 5.89 -17.04 -2.55
C GLY A 231 5.39 -17.12 -1.11
N PHE A 232 5.60 -16.08 -0.29
CA PHE A 232 5.14 -16.05 1.11
C PHE A 232 3.64 -15.75 1.26
N VAL A 233 3.03 -15.02 0.33
CA VAL A 233 1.63 -14.55 0.49
C VAL A 233 0.65 -15.22 -0.47
N LYS A 234 1.14 -15.81 -1.56
CA LYS A 234 0.33 -16.41 -2.61
C LYS A 234 -0.76 -17.34 -2.07
N ASN A 235 -0.36 -18.28 -1.20
CA ASN A 235 -1.31 -19.28 -0.70
C ASN A 235 -2.38 -18.67 0.22
N SER A 236 -2.01 -17.67 1.03
CA SER A 236 -2.98 -16.96 1.88
C SER A 236 -3.98 -16.13 1.07
N LEU A 237 -3.58 -15.64 -0.10
CA LEU A 237 -4.46 -14.91 -1.00
C LEU A 237 -5.36 -15.83 -1.82
N ILE A 238 -4.85 -16.99 -2.26
CA ILE A 238 -5.64 -17.98 -3.01
C ILE A 238 -6.63 -18.69 -2.08
N ASN A 239 -6.19 -19.06 -0.87
CA ASN A 239 -6.98 -19.81 0.11
C ASN A 239 -7.38 -18.88 1.28
N PHE A 240 -7.89 -17.71 0.95
CA PHE A 240 -8.27 -16.67 1.90
C PHE A 240 -9.10 -17.19 3.09
N ASN A 241 -10.02 -18.12 2.85
CA ASN A 241 -10.91 -18.66 3.89
C ASN A 241 -10.24 -19.66 4.86
N GLU A 242 -9.05 -20.17 4.53
CA GLU A 242 -8.38 -21.21 5.32
C GLU A 242 -7.29 -20.66 6.24
N ASN A 243 -6.57 -19.62 5.80
CA ASN A 243 -5.41 -19.05 6.50
C ASN A 243 -5.45 -17.54 6.51
N ASN A 244 -6.08 -16.96 7.53
CA ASN A 244 -6.12 -15.51 7.68
C ASN A 244 -4.88 -15.00 8.42
N VAL A 245 -3.93 -14.39 7.69
CA VAL A 245 -2.67 -13.83 8.19
C VAL A 245 -2.48 -12.37 7.75
N PRO A 246 -3.36 -11.45 8.16
CA PRO A 246 -3.45 -10.09 7.61
C PRO A 246 -2.17 -9.29 7.75
N PHE A 247 -1.45 -9.42 8.87
CA PHE A 247 -0.16 -8.74 9.06
C PHE A 247 0.88 -9.19 8.04
N VAL A 248 0.98 -10.50 7.79
CA VAL A 248 1.94 -11.07 6.84
C VAL A 248 1.60 -10.62 5.42
N VAL A 249 0.32 -10.74 5.03
CA VAL A 249 -0.15 -10.31 3.71
C VAL A 249 0.09 -8.81 3.53
N GLY A 250 -0.31 -7.97 4.47
CA GLY A 250 -0.11 -6.51 4.39
C GLY A 250 1.36 -6.15 4.24
N ARG A 251 2.25 -6.72 5.06
CA ARG A 251 3.69 -6.43 5.04
C ARG A 251 4.38 -6.83 3.74
N TYR A 252 4.14 -8.04 3.25
CA TYR A 252 4.79 -8.52 2.02
C TYR A 252 4.20 -7.86 0.78
N SER A 253 2.89 -7.59 0.76
CA SER A 253 2.24 -6.84 -0.32
C SER A 253 2.83 -5.45 -0.47
N GLU A 254 3.07 -4.74 0.62
CA GLU A 254 3.73 -3.44 0.60
C GLU A 254 5.13 -3.52 0.00
N GLN A 255 5.92 -4.48 0.42
CA GLN A 255 7.27 -4.67 -0.12
C GLN A 255 7.26 -5.06 -1.60
N ILE A 256 6.27 -5.82 -2.06
CA ILE A 256 6.07 -6.16 -3.48
C ILE A 256 5.72 -4.90 -4.27
N THR A 257 4.77 -4.12 -3.79
CA THR A 257 4.31 -2.90 -4.48
C THR A 257 5.40 -1.83 -4.55
N ASP A 258 6.23 -1.67 -3.51
CA ASP A 258 7.40 -0.78 -3.55
C ASP A 258 8.37 -1.15 -4.67
N LYS A 259 8.63 -2.45 -4.85
CA LYS A 259 9.55 -2.92 -5.90
C LYS A 259 8.94 -2.85 -7.29
N LEU A 260 7.63 -3.07 -7.43
CA LEU A 260 6.93 -2.85 -8.70
C LEU A 260 7.00 -1.38 -9.13
N LEU A 261 6.82 -0.43 -8.21
CA LEU A 261 6.99 0.99 -8.49
C LEU A 261 8.44 1.35 -8.82
N GLN A 262 9.43 0.78 -8.11
CA GLN A 262 10.84 0.98 -8.45
C GLN A 262 11.14 0.49 -9.87
N ALA A 263 10.64 -0.68 -10.25
CA ALA A 263 10.82 -1.22 -11.60
C ALA A 263 10.09 -0.38 -12.66
N HIS A 264 8.88 0.09 -12.36
CA HIS A 264 8.10 0.99 -13.22
C HIS A 264 8.86 2.29 -13.51
N VAL A 265 9.39 2.95 -12.48
CA VAL A 265 10.16 4.19 -12.61
C VAL A 265 11.43 4.02 -13.44
N ILE A 266 12.08 2.86 -13.40
CA ILE A 266 13.27 2.57 -14.23
C ILE A 266 12.94 2.55 -15.74
N LEU A 267 11.69 2.24 -16.10
CA LEU A 267 11.24 2.14 -17.49
C LEU A 267 10.60 3.42 -18.04
N LEU A 268 10.34 4.39 -17.19
CA LEU A 268 9.86 5.73 -17.58
C LEU A 268 11.02 6.61 -18.00
#